data_b92ed07d849ce6c59e0cbd82f5eab6c4
#
_entry.id   b92ed07d849ce6c59e0cbd82f5eab6c4
#
_cell.length_a   1.000
_cell.length_b   1.000
_cell.length_c   1.000
_cell.angle_alpha   90.00
_cell.angle_beta   90.00
_cell.angle_gamma   90.00
#
_symmetry.space_group_name_H-M   'P 1'
#
loop_
_entity.id
_entity.type
_entity.pdbx_description
1 polymer ?
#
loop_
_entity_poly.entity_id
_entity_poly.type
_entity_poly.pdbx_seq_one_letter_code
_entity_poly.pdbx_strand_id
1 'polypeptide(L)'
;MPIKINLSERTLHFKQPAGTSRGVYTDRHIWLVTMTDGEHTGTGECAPLPKLSCDDIPNYAEVLARFCQEVEQTGAIPYDRLRDYPSMLFGLETAWQSLHAHPSTLLFDTPFSRGEQGIPINGLVWMGTYEEMEQRVEEKLRQGFLCVKLKIGAIDFDAELSLVRKIRERFGPRDVELRVDANGAFPFDEALYKLELLSQYALHSIEQPIKPGQWANMAELCRESPLPIALDEELIGVNDPGQKRQMLNIIKPRYIILKPSLHGGMMGCREWIETARDMQIGSWITSALESNVGLNAIAQFCSSVYGPDIRMPQGLGTGQLFTDNIPMPLEIRDAKLWISKHS
;
A
#
# COMPACT_ATOMS: atom_id res chain seq x y z
N MET A 1 22.42 -21.76 -14.96
CA MET A 1 21.47 -22.58 -15.76
C MET A 1 20.36 -21.67 -16.27
N PRO A 2 19.61 -22.05 -17.32
CA PRO A 2 18.50 -21.20 -17.78
C PRO A 2 17.41 -21.12 -16.66
N ILE A 3 16.85 -19.93 -16.50
CA ILE A 3 15.74 -19.70 -15.54
C ILE A 3 14.50 -20.45 -16.03
N LYS A 4 13.81 -21.10 -15.10
CA LYS A 4 12.51 -21.71 -15.30
C LYS A 4 11.48 -21.04 -14.38
N ILE A 5 10.27 -20.82 -14.90
CA ILE A 5 9.21 -20.13 -14.18
C ILE A 5 7.96 -21.01 -14.14
N ASN A 6 7.42 -21.22 -12.94
CA ASN A 6 6.15 -21.87 -12.74
C ASN A 6 5.14 -20.88 -12.18
N LEU A 7 3.92 -20.90 -12.71
CA LEU A 7 2.79 -20.11 -12.22
C LEU A 7 1.81 -21.03 -11.46
N SER A 8 1.36 -20.56 -10.32
CA SER A 8 0.29 -21.19 -9.56
C SER A 8 -0.70 -20.15 -9.04
N GLU A 9 -1.98 -20.52 -9.02
CA GLU A 9 -3.04 -19.66 -8.53
C GLU A 9 -3.41 -20.02 -7.09
N ARG A 10 -3.80 -19.04 -6.31
CA ARG A 10 -4.30 -19.22 -4.96
C ARG A 10 -5.39 -18.22 -4.63
N THR A 11 -6.43 -18.65 -3.93
CA THR A 11 -7.44 -17.78 -3.32
C THR A 11 -7.24 -17.79 -1.81
N LEU A 12 -7.13 -16.60 -1.22
CA LEU A 12 -7.06 -16.40 0.22
C LEU A 12 -8.40 -15.85 0.72
N HIS A 13 -8.78 -16.22 1.94
CA HIS A 13 -10.06 -15.84 2.52
C HIS A 13 -9.87 -14.85 3.67
N PHE A 14 -10.55 -13.72 3.61
CA PHE A 14 -10.50 -12.73 4.67
C PHE A 14 -11.17 -13.25 5.94
N LYS A 15 -10.60 -12.95 7.12
CA LYS A 15 -11.23 -13.23 8.43
C LYS A 15 -12.51 -12.45 8.63
N GLN A 16 -12.56 -11.23 8.08
CA GLN A 16 -13.72 -10.36 8.05
C GLN A 16 -13.76 -9.68 6.69
N PRO A 17 -14.95 -9.41 6.13
CA PRO A 17 -15.06 -8.72 4.86
C PRO A 17 -14.27 -7.40 4.85
N ALA A 18 -13.43 -7.20 3.84
CA ALA A 18 -12.63 -5.99 3.68
C ALA A 18 -13.41 -4.95 2.87
N GLY A 19 -13.94 -3.94 3.55
CA GLY A 19 -14.66 -2.82 2.92
C GLY A 19 -13.69 -1.83 2.27
N THR A 20 -13.80 -1.62 0.98
CA THR A 20 -13.03 -0.64 0.20
C THR A 20 -13.96 0.27 -0.59
N SER A 21 -13.42 1.32 -1.21
CA SER A 21 -14.19 2.20 -2.13
C SER A 21 -14.74 1.47 -3.36
N ARG A 22 -14.25 0.27 -3.66
CA ARG A 22 -14.67 -0.53 -4.83
C ARG A 22 -15.64 -1.65 -4.48
N GLY A 23 -15.95 -1.83 -3.22
CA GLY A 23 -16.84 -2.85 -2.71
C GLY A 23 -16.25 -3.62 -1.53
N VAL A 24 -16.90 -4.71 -1.20
CA VAL A 24 -16.50 -5.58 -0.09
C VAL A 24 -15.85 -6.83 -0.66
N TYR A 25 -14.61 -7.11 -0.24
CA TYR A 25 -13.91 -8.33 -0.61
C TYR A 25 -14.03 -9.36 0.49
N THR A 26 -14.40 -10.59 0.14
CA THR A 26 -14.44 -11.76 1.03
C THR A 26 -13.26 -12.69 0.80
N ASP A 27 -12.65 -12.58 -0.35
CA ASP A 27 -11.52 -13.38 -0.81
C ASP A 27 -10.54 -12.53 -1.62
N ARG A 28 -9.34 -13.09 -1.85
CA ARG A 28 -8.26 -12.47 -2.60
C ARG A 28 -7.62 -13.49 -3.52
N HIS A 29 -7.84 -13.34 -4.82
CA HIS A 29 -7.18 -14.16 -5.82
C HIS A 29 -5.80 -13.62 -6.14
N ILE A 30 -4.80 -14.49 -6.17
CA ILE A 30 -3.39 -14.15 -6.43
C ILE A 30 -2.75 -15.19 -7.33
N TRP A 31 -1.68 -14.79 -8.03
CA TRP A 31 -0.79 -15.68 -8.77
C TRP A 31 0.59 -15.66 -8.11
N LEU A 32 1.14 -16.85 -7.85
CA LEU A 32 2.51 -17.00 -7.38
C LEU A 32 3.41 -17.32 -8.58
N VAL A 33 4.47 -16.54 -8.72
CA VAL A 33 5.53 -16.72 -9.71
C VAL A 33 6.69 -17.37 -8.99
N THR A 34 7.00 -18.62 -9.33
CA THR A 34 8.15 -19.34 -8.78
C THR A 34 9.23 -19.47 -9.84
N MET A 35 10.37 -18.80 -9.63
CA MET A 35 11.54 -18.85 -10.52
C MET A 35 12.60 -19.77 -9.95
N THR A 36 13.27 -20.56 -10.80
CA THR A 36 14.42 -21.40 -10.41
C THR A 36 15.51 -21.36 -11.46
N ASP A 37 16.76 -21.38 -11.04
CA ASP A 37 17.97 -21.57 -11.86
C ASP A 37 18.49 -23.02 -11.79
N GLY A 38 17.78 -23.92 -11.05
CA GLY A 38 18.13 -25.30 -10.81
C GLY A 38 18.88 -25.55 -9.50
N GLU A 39 19.41 -24.51 -8.85
CA GLU A 39 20.06 -24.57 -7.54
C GLU A 39 19.24 -23.80 -6.50
N HIS A 40 18.69 -22.66 -6.90
CA HIS A 40 17.92 -21.78 -6.03
C HIS A 40 16.50 -21.60 -6.56
N THR A 41 15.63 -21.17 -5.67
CA THR A 41 14.24 -20.91 -6.01
C THR A 41 13.78 -19.61 -5.33
N GLY A 42 13.16 -18.73 -6.12
CA GLY A 42 12.57 -17.50 -5.64
C GLY A 42 11.08 -17.44 -5.92
N THR A 43 10.32 -16.80 -5.06
CA THR A 43 8.87 -16.66 -5.19
C THR A 43 8.45 -15.20 -5.12
N GLY A 44 7.56 -14.81 -6.04
CA GLY A 44 6.90 -13.52 -6.04
C GLY A 44 5.39 -13.67 -6.17
N GLU A 45 4.68 -12.59 -5.89
CA GLU A 45 3.23 -12.54 -5.90
C GLU A 45 2.73 -11.47 -6.85
N CYS A 46 1.90 -11.88 -7.81
CA CYS A 46 1.11 -11.01 -8.67
C CYS A 46 -0.32 -10.97 -8.13
N ALA A 47 -0.77 -9.81 -7.69
CA ALA A 47 -2.03 -9.68 -7.00
C ALA A 47 -2.80 -8.42 -7.47
N PRO A 48 -3.37 -8.41 -8.69
CA PRO A 48 -4.21 -7.32 -9.13
C PRO A 48 -5.43 -7.21 -8.22
N LEU A 49 -5.79 -6.01 -7.80
CA LEU A 49 -6.99 -5.78 -6.98
C LEU A 49 -8.19 -5.55 -7.91
N PRO A 50 -9.22 -6.38 -7.86
CA PRO A 50 -10.35 -6.30 -8.77
C PRO A 50 -10.99 -4.90 -8.79
N LYS A 51 -11.28 -4.37 -9.98
CA LYS A 51 -11.89 -3.06 -10.22
C LYS A 51 -11.03 -1.84 -9.77
N LEU A 52 -9.80 -2.07 -9.31
CA LEU A 52 -8.90 -1.00 -8.88
C LEU A 52 -7.58 -1.00 -9.65
N SER A 53 -6.90 -2.15 -9.77
CA SER A 53 -5.64 -2.25 -10.51
C SER A 53 -5.84 -1.91 -11.99
N CYS A 54 -4.94 -1.11 -12.57
CA CYS A 54 -4.99 -0.81 -13.99
C CYS A 54 -4.69 -2.03 -14.87
N ASP A 55 -4.08 -3.06 -14.30
CA ASP A 55 -3.83 -4.36 -14.91
C ASP A 55 -4.81 -5.47 -14.46
N ASP A 56 -5.96 -5.11 -13.89
CA ASP A 56 -7.09 -6.03 -13.68
C ASP A 56 -7.81 -6.30 -15.00
N ILE A 57 -7.25 -7.19 -15.82
CA ILE A 57 -7.69 -7.50 -17.18
C ILE A 57 -8.23 -8.93 -17.30
N PRO A 58 -9.20 -9.21 -18.17
CA PRO A 58 -9.84 -10.52 -18.27
C PRO A 58 -8.90 -11.68 -18.60
N ASN A 59 -7.84 -11.42 -19.37
CA ASN A 59 -6.83 -12.41 -19.78
C ASN A 59 -5.53 -12.30 -18.99
N TYR A 60 -5.60 -11.92 -17.71
CA TYR A 60 -4.46 -11.68 -16.85
C TYR A 60 -3.46 -12.85 -16.81
N ALA A 61 -3.94 -14.07 -16.57
CA ALA A 61 -3.09 -15.26 -16.50
C ALA A 61 -2.32 -15.52 -17.80
N GLU A 62 -2.96 -15.32 -18.96
CA GLU A 62 -2.33 -15.50 -20.27
C GLU A 62 -1.25 -14.44 -20.53
N VAL A 63 -1.50 -13.19 -20.14
CA VAL A 63 -0.54 -12.10 -20.27
C VAL A 63 0.65 -12.34 -19.35
N LEU A 64 0.41 -12.70 -18.10
CA LEU A 64 1.46 -13.04 -17.14
C LEU A 64 2.31 -14.22 -17.65
N ALA A 65 1.68 -15.28 -18.16
CA ALA A 65 2.41 -16.44 -18.71
C ALA A 65 3.31 -16.06 -19.88
N ARG A 66 2.89 -15.14 -20.76
CA ARG A 66 3.73 -14.61 -21.85
C ARG A 66 4.96 -13.87 -21.34
N PHE A 67 4.80 -13.02 -20.33
CA PHE A 67 5.94 -12.34 -19.69
C PHE A 67 6.89 -13.32 -18.99
N CYS A 68 6.36 -14.35 -18.33
CA CYS A 68 7.18 -15.40 -17.75
C CYS A 68 8.01 -16.13 -18.81
N GLN A 69 7.41 -16.50 -19.96
CA GLN A 69 8.14 -17.12 -21.07
C GLN A 69 9.23 -16.19 -21.63
N GLU A 70 8.97 -14.89 -21.74
CA GLU A 70 9.96 -13.92 -22.18
C GLU A 70 11.14 -13.84 -21.21
N VAL A 71 10.88 -13.81 -19.89
CA VAL A 71 11.94 -13.86 -18.87
C VAL A 71 12.75 -15.16 -18.95
N GLU A 72 12.11 -16.31 -19.16
CA GLU A 72 12.82 -17.59 -19.37
C GLU A 72 13.74 -17.56 -20.61
N GLN A 73 13.28 -16.93 -21.70
CA GLN A 73 14.03 -16.85 -22.96
C GLN A 73 15.18 -15.86 -22.91
N THR A 74 14.96 -14.71 -22.26
CA THR A 74 15.94 -13.59 -22.27
C THR A 74 16.83 -13.57 -21.05
N GLY A 75 16.42 -14.21 -19.95
CA GLY A 75 17.11 -14.12 -18.66
C GLY A 75 17.01 -12.72 -18.02
N ALA A 76 16.02 -11.91 -18.41
CA ALA A 76 15.86 -10.54 -17.92
C ALA A 76 14.37 -10.15 -17.81
N ILE A 77 14.03 -9.29 -16.85
CA ILE A 77 12.68 -8.73 -16.70
C ILE A 77 12.50 -7.63 -17.76
N PRO A 78 11.46 -7.68 -18.61
CA PRO A 78 11.18 -6.66 -19.62
C PRO A 78 10.49 -5.44 -19.02
N TYR A 79 11.19 -4.65 -18.23
CA TYR A 79 10.67 -3.54 -17.43
C TYR A 79 9.79 -2.56 -18.21
N ASP A 80 10.22 -2.12 -19.39
CA ASP A 80 9.46 -1.14 -20.19
C ASP A 80 8.12 -1.68 -20.66
N ARG A 81 8.04 -2.96 -20.99
CA ARG A 81 6.81 -3.63 -21.43
C ARG A 81 5.86 -3.96 -20.27
N LEU A 82 6.41 -4.15 -19.06
CA LEU A 82 5.66 -4.42 -17.84
C LEU A 82 5.19 -3.15 -17.15
N ARG A 83 5.57 -1.98 -17.64
CA ARG A 83 5.23 -0.69 -17.00
C ARG A 83 3.73 -0.50 -16.80
N ASP A 84 2.91 -0.97 -17.75
CA ASP A 84 1.44 -0.91 -17.68
C ASP A 84 0.78 -2.11 -16.95
N TYR A 85 1.60 -2.99 -16.38
CA TYR A 85 1.18 -4.17 -15.63
C TYR A 85 1.82 -4.19 -14.22
N PRO A 86 1.44 -3.25 -13.32
CA PRO A 86 2.10 -3.05 -12.04
C PRO A 86 2.17 -4.28 -11.16
N SER A 87 1.07 -5.05 -11.07
CA SER A 87 1.03 -6.25 -10.23
C SER A 87 1.87 -7.39 -10.81
N MET A 88 1.91 -7.53 -12.13
CA MET A 88 2.79 -8.52 -12.80
C MET A 88 4.25 -8.15 -12.63
N LEU A 89 4.60 -6.87 -12.81
CA LEU A 89 5.95 -6.37 -12.61
C LEU A 89 6.41 -6.62 -11.18
N PHE A 90 5.59 -6.25 -10.19
CA PHE A 90 5.90 -6.46 -8.77
C PHE A 90 6.18 -7.94 -8.46
N GLY A 91 5.35 -8.87 -8.97
CA GLY A 91 5.55 -10.30 -8.77
C GLY A 91 6.84 -10.82 -9.41
N LEU A 92 7.14 -10.41 -10.64
CA LEU A 92 8.37 -10.81 -11.33
C LEU A 92 9.62 -10.21 -10.66
N GLU A 93 9.61 -8.94 -10.26
CA GLU A 93 10.69 -8.32 -9.48
C GLU A 93 10.93 -9.04 -8.15
N THR A 94 9.85 -9.37 -7.45
CA THR A 94 9.93 -10.09 -6.16
C THR A 94 10.51 -11.49 -6.35
N ALA A 95 10.02 -12.25 -7.33
CA ALA A 95 10.53 -13.59 -7.63
C ALA A 95 12.00 -13.56 -8.03
N TRP A 96 12.40 -12.57 -8.81
CA TRP A 96 13.79 -12.35 -9.23
C TRP A 96 14.69 -12.03 -8.04
N GLN A 97 14.30 -11.08 -7.18
CA GLN A 97 15.05 -10.76 -5.97
C GLN A 97 15.15 -11.97 -5.03
N SER A 98 14.05 -12.71 -4.86
CA SER A 98 13.97 -13.90 -4.04
C SER A 98 14.90 -15.02 -4.56
N LEU A 99 15.01 -15.20 -5.88
CA LEU A 99 15.89 -16.18 -6.50
C LEU A 99 17.37 -15.92 -6.17
N HIS A 100 17.77 -14.65 -6.10
CA HIS A 100 19.17 -14.24 -5.85
C HIS A 100 19.46 -13.97 -4.36
N ALA A 101 18.46 -14.12 -3.50
CA ALA A 101 18.59 -13.92 -2.06
C ALA A 101 18.86 -15.23 -1.32
N HIS A 102 19.69 -15.16 -0.27
CA HIS A 102 20.03 -16.34 0.57
C HIS A 102 19.94 -15.98 2.06
N PRO A 103 18.92 -16.47 2.79
CA PRO A 103 17.75 -17.25 2.32
C PRO A 103 16.84 -16.46 1.39
N SER A 104 16.04 -17.15 0.57
CA SER A 104 15.17 -16.56 -0.47
C SER A 104 14.08 -15.62 0.07
N THR A 105 13.89 -15.58 1.37
CA THR A 105 12.98 -14.66 2.06
C THR A 105 13.60 -13.31 2.42
N LEU A 106 14.95 -13.14 2.30
CA LEU A 106 15.68 -11.91 2.60
C LEU A 106 16.08 -11.18 1.30
N LEU A 107 15.13 -10.40 0.75
CA LEU A 107 15.27 -9.79 -0.57
C LEU A 107 16.27 -8.63 -0.61
N PHE A 108 16.46 -7.91 0.49
CA PHE A 108 17.36 -6.76 0.60
C PHE A 108 18.14 -6.86 1.90
N ASP A 109 19.43 -6.52 1.87
CA ASP A 109 20.25 -6.44 3.09
C ASP A 109 20.03 -5.11 3.82
N THR A 110 19.12 -5.13 4.78
CA THR A 110 18.76 -3.97 5.61
C THR A 110 18.64 -4.36 7.09
N PRO A 111 18.70 -3.41 8.04
CA PRO A 111 18.46 -3.72 9.45
C PRO A 111 17.11 -4.38 9.72
N PHE A 112 16.06 -4.02 8.93
CA PHE A 112 14.77 -4.69 9.00
C PHE A 112 14.86 -6.16 8.59
N SER A 113 15.47 -6.44 7.45
CA SER A 113 15.60 -7.81 6.90
C SER A 113 16.40 -8.73 7.82
N ARG A 114 17.37 -8.18 8.53
CA ARG A 114 18.15 -8.92 9.55
C ARG A 114 17.45 -9.04 10.91
N GLY A 115 16.21 -8.50 11.04
CA GLY A 115 15.46 -8.52 12.30
C GLY A 115 16.07 -7.65 13.42
N GLU A 116 16.88 -6.67 13.04
CA GLU A 116 17.55 -5.74 13.97
C GLU A 116 16.65 -4.52 14.27
N GLN A 117 15.74 -4.19 13.34
CA GLN A 117 14.85 -3.04 13.44
C GLN A 117 13.47 -3.35 12.89
N GLY A 118 12.41 -2.89 13.58
CA GLY A 118 11.04 -2.96 13.12
C GLY A 118 10.62 -1.68 12.37
N ILE A 119 9.78 -1.84 11.36
CA ILE A 119 9.16 -0.73 10.64
C ILE A 119 7.92 -0.26 11.42
N PRO A 120 7.81 1.02 11.83
CA PRO A 120 6.59 1.53 12.46
C PRO A 120 5.42 1.44 11.49
N ILE A 121 4.26 0.95 11.96
CA ILE A 121 3.06 0.78 11.15
C ILE A 121 1.86 1.49 11.78
N ASN A 122 0.93 1.93 10.94
CA ASN A 122 -0.35 2.43 11.41
C ASN A 122 -1.34 1.30 11.71
N GLY A 123 -2.17 1.49 12.71
CA GLY A 123 -3.38 0.71 12.91
C GLY A 123 -4.44 1.12 11.89
N LEU A 124 -5.02 0.16 11.17
CA LEU A 124 -6.09 0.40 10.21
C LEU A 124 -7.45 0.14 10.86
N VAL A 125 -8.35 1.10 10.75
CA VAL A 125 -9.75 1.00 11.15
C VAL A 125 -10.62 1.03 9.90
N TRP A 126 -11.18 -0.13 9.56
CA TRP A 126 -12.07 -0.32 8.42
C TRP A 126 -13.41 0.38 8.63
N MET A 127 -14.06 0.72 7.52
CA MET A 127 -15.44 1.22 7.51
C MET A 127 -16.38 0.23 8.23
N GLY A 128 -17.40 0.78 8.88
CA GLY A 128 -18.41 0.04 9.62
C GLY A 128 -19.43 0.98 10.21
N THR A 129 -20.28 0.49 11.10
CA THR A 129 -21.12 1.36 11.93
C THR A 129 -20.26 2.22 12.85
N TYR A 130 -20.85 3.27 13.41
CA TYR A 130 -20.16 4.15 14.37
C TYR A 130 -19.56 3.35 15.54
N GLU A 131 -20.35 2.47 16.14
CA GLU A 131 -19.97 1.64 17.29
C GLU A 131 -18.84 0.65 16.94
N GLU A 132 -18.90 0.03 15.77
CA GLU A 132 -17.85 -0.86 15.28
C GLU A 132 -16.53 -0.12 15.07
N MET A 133 -16.59 1.09 14.48
CA MET A 133 -15.39 1.90 14.26
C MET A 133 -14.80 2.37 15.59
N GLU A 134 -15.62 2.83 16.54
CA GLU A 134 -15.16 3.23 17.87
C GLU A 134 -14.45 2.06 18.58
N GLN A 135 -15.05 0.87 18.59
CA GLN A 135 -14.45 -0.32 19.18
C GLN A 135 -13.11 -0.68 18.52
N ARG A 136 -13.03 -0.65 17.20
CA ARG A 136 -11.80 -0.93 16.44
C ARG A 136 -10.69 0.08 16.76
N VAL A 137 -11.02 1.36 16.90
CA VAL A 137 -10.06 2.39 17.34
C VAL A 137 -9.52 2.06 18.73
N GLU A 138 -10.40 1.80 19.69
CA GLU A 138 -9.99 1.46 21.06
C GLU A 138 -9.10 0.23 21.12
N GLU A 139 -9.38 -0.77 20.28
CA GLU A 139 -8.55 -1.96 20.16
C GLU A 139 -7.16 -1.62 19.65
N LYS A 140 -7.03 -0.79 18.59
CA LYS A 140 -5.73 -0.37 18.06
C LYS A 140 -4.92 0.42 19.09
N LEU A 141 -5.57 1.31 19.83
CA LEU A 141 -4.90 2.09 20.86
C LEU A 141 -4.43 1.19 22.02
N ARG A 142 -5.24 0.20 22.44
CA ARG A 142 -4.83 -0.81 23.44
C ARG A 142 -3.66 -1.68 22.96
N GLN A 143 -3.56 -1.94 21.64
CA GLN A 143 -2.44 -2.63 21.02
C GLN A 143 -1.17 -1.76 20.92
N GLY A 144 -1.21 -0.50 21.36
CA GLY A 144 -0.07 0.41 21.40
C GLY A 144 0.22 1.14 20.08
N PHE A 145 -0.72 1.15 19.13
CA PHE A 145 -0.53 1.93 17.90
C PHE A 145 -0.54 3.43 18.19
N LEU A 146 0.54 4.12 17.79
CA LEU A 146 0.70 5.57 17.92
C LEU A 146 0.24 6.33 16.67
N CYS A 147 -0.15 5.61 15.61
CA CYS A 147 -0.79 6.15 14.42
C CYS A 147 -1.98 5.27 14.05
N VAL A 148 -3.13 5.88 13.87
CA VAL A 148 -4.37 5.20 13.45
C VAL A 148 -4.91 5.85 12.19
N LYS A 149 -5.22 5.03 11.17
CA LYS A 149 -5.89 5.45 9.94
C LYS A 149 -7.35 5.01 9.97
N LEU A 150 -8.26 5.97 9.87
CA LEU A 150 -9.70 5.77 9.83
C LEU A 150 -10.18 5.86 8.37
N LYS A 151 -10.88 4.86 7.91
CA LYS A 151 -11.64 4.94 6.66
C LYS A 151 -12.91 5.77 6.90
N ILE A 152 -13.14 6.77 6.07
CA ILE A 152 -14.31 7.67 6.12
C ILE A 152 -15.00 7.74 4.75
N GLY A 153 -16.18 8.38 4.67
CA GLY A 153 -16.94 8.54 3.44
C GLY A 153 -17.94 7.42 3.17
N ALA A 154 -18.20 6.54 4.15
CA ALA A 154 -19.18 5.45 4.03
C ALA A 154 -20.46 5.65 4.83
N ILE A 155 -20.39 6.42 5.89
CA ILE A 155 -21.53 6.78 6.74
C ILE A 155 -21.75 8.29 6.70
N ASP A 156 -22.74 8.78 7.46
CA ASP A 156 -23.00 10.21 7.57
C ASP A 156 -21.75 10.97 8.08
N PHE A 157 -21.42 12.07 7.43
CA PHE A 157 -20.20 12.83 7.71
C PHE A 157 -20.15 13.39 9.14
N ASP A 158 -21.28 13.82 9.69
CA ASP A 158 -21.35 14.33 11.05
C ASP A 158 -21.07 13.23 12.08
N ALA A 159 -21.49 11.99 11.80
CA ALA A 159 -21.14 10.83 12.60
C ALA A 159 -19.63 10.52 12.54
N GLU A 160 -19.02 10.57 11.35
CA GLU A 160 -17.56 10.40 11.17
C GLU A 160 -16.79 11.50 11.91
N LEU A 161 -17.21 12.76 11.78
CA LEU A 161 -16.61 13.90 12.47
C LEU A 161 -16.74 13.76 14.00
N SER A 162 -17.89 13.26 14.50
CA SER A 162 -18.10 12.98 15.91
C SER A 162 -17.15 11.90 16.44
N LEU A 163 -16.87 10.86 15.65
CA LEU A 163 -15.89 9.83 16.00
C LEU A 163 -14.48 10.41 16.11
N VAL A 164 -14.06 11.21 15.13
CA VAL A 164 -12.75 11.89 15.16
C VAL A 164 -12.63 12.79 16.39
N ARG A 165 -13.68 13.56 16.70
CA ARG A 165 -13.76 14.42 17.90
C ARG A 165 -13.57 13.60 19.18
N LYS A 166 -14.33 12.53 19.38
CA LYS A 166 -14.22 11.65 20.57
C LYS A 166 -12.80 11.09 20.75
N ILE A 167 -12.15 10.69 19.64
CA ILE A 167 -10.77 10.21 19.72
C ILE A 167 -9.87 11.33 20.23
N ARG A 168 -10.03 12.56 19.72
CA ARG A 168 -9.22 13.71 20.12
C ARG A 168 -9.49 14.22 21.54
N GLU A 169 -10.71 14.10 22.03
CA GLU A 169 -11.06 14.39 23.43
C GLU A 169 -10.32 13.47 24.41
N ARG A 170 -10.09 12.21 24.01
CA ARG A 170 -9.41 11.21 24.83
C ARG A 170 -7.90 11.15 24.63
N PHE A 171 -7.43 11.36 23.38
CA PHE A 171 -6.03 11.25 22.98
C PHE A 171 -5.59 12.51 22.23
N GLY A 172 -4.66 13.24 22.81
CA GLY A 172 -4.10 14.43 22.19
C GLY A 172 -3.29 14.11 20.91
N PRO A 173 -3.00 15.13 20.08
CA PRO A 173 -2.24 14.92 18.85
C PRO A 173 -0.77 14.48 19.08
N ARG A 174 -0.26 14.64 20.31
CA ARG A 174 1.06 14.13 20.72
C ARG A 174 1.03 12.66 21.14
N ASP A 175 -0.15 12.14 21.50
CA ASP A 175 -0.31 10.76 21.96
C ASP A 175 -0.58 9.84 20.78
N VAL A 176 -1.42 10.28 19.83
CA VAL A 176 -1.82 9.50 18.64
C VAL A 176 -1.88 10.37 17.40
N GLU A 177 -1.13 9.99 16.37
CA GLU A 177 -1.31 10.52 15.02
C GLU A 177 -2.58 9.95 14.39
N LEU A 178 -3.49 10.80 13.94
CA LEU A 178 -4.67 10.37 13.19
C LEU A 178 -4.53 10.73 11.72
N ARG A 179 -4.81 9.75 10.86
CA ARG A 179 -5.00 9.89 9.43
C ARG A 179 -6.42 9.49 9.06
N VAL A 180 -7.00 10.13 8.08
CA VAL A 180 -8.29 9.72 7.52
C VAL A 180 -8.13 9.41 6.04
N ASP A 181 -8.98 8.50 5.53
CA ASP A 181 -8.94 8.04 4.16
C ASP A 181 -10.37 8.02 3.61
N ALA A 182 -10.64 8.93 2.68
CA ALA A 182 -11.96 9.11 2.08
C ALA A 182 -12.15 8.27 0.81
N ASN A 183 -11.09 7.67 0.25
CA ASN A 183 -11.14 6.88 -0.99
C ASN A 183 -11.93 7.56 -2.14
N GLY A 184 -11.86 8.88 -2.25
CA GLY A 184 -12.55 9.64 -3.28
C GLY A 184 -14.05 9.85 -3.06
N ALA A 185 -14.54 9.70 -1.81
CA ALA A 185 -15.97 9.73 -1.52
C ALA A 185 -16.59 11.13 -1.57
N PHE A 186 -15.82 12.20 -1.38
CA PHE A 186 -16.39 13.53 -1.31
C PHE A 186 -16.67 14.11 -2.71
N PRO A 187 -17.89 14.69 -2.93
CA PRO A 187 -18.10 15.58 -4.06
C PRO A 187 -17.16 16.79 -3.97
N PHE A 188 -16.66 17.26 -5.12
CA PHE A 188 -15.68 18.36 -5.14
C PHE A 188 -16.20 19.65 -4.48
N ASP A 189 -17.44 19.99 -4.74
CA ASP A 189 -18.13 21.18 -4.22
C ASP A 189 -18.33 21.19 -2.70
N GLU A 190 -18.32 20.01 -2.07
CA GLU A 190 -18.40 19.84 -0.60
C GLU A 190 -17.03 19.61 0.04
N ALA A 191 -16.03 19.20 -0.75
CA ALA A 191 -14.78 18.67 -0.23
C ALA A 191 -14.05 19.68 0.65
N LEU A 192 -13.87 20.93 0.19
CA LEU A 192 -13.15 21.96 0.94
C LEU A 192 -13.78 22.21 2.32
N TYR A 193 -15.11 22.33 2.38
CA TYR A 193 -15.83 22.51 3.64
C TYR A 193 -15.60 21.35 4.62
N LYS A 194 -15.64 20.10 4.12
CA LYS A 194 -15.38 18.92 4.94
C LYS A 194 -13.92 18.89 5.43
N LEU A 195 -12.97 19.28 4.60
CA LEU A 195 -11.55 19.38 4.96
C LEU A 195 -11.31 20.43 6.04
N GLU A 196 -11.99 21.59 5.97
CA GLU A 196 -11.95 22.63 7.00
C GLU A 196 -12.46 22.13 8.35
N LEU A 197 -13.58 21.41 8.36
CA LEU A 197 -14.12 20.82 9.59
C LEU A 197 -13.17 19.76 10.19
N LEU A 198 -12.63 18.88 9.36
CA LEU A 198 -11.68 17.85 9.79
C LEU A 198 -10.38 18.45 10.32
N SER A 199 -9.92 19.58 9.76
CA SER A 199 -8.66 20.25 10.16
C SER A 199 -8.64 20.71 11.62
N GLN A 200 -9.82 20.93 12.23
CA GLN A 200 -9.96 21.36 13.62
C GLN A 200 -9.48 20.28 14.62
N TYR A 201 -9.32 19.04 14.17
CA TYR A 201 -8.94 17.89 15.01
C TYR A 201 -7.47 17.49 14.90
N ALA A 202 -6.60 18.37 14.41
CA ALA A 202 -5.17 18.12 14.30
C ALA A 202 -4.84 16.77 13.64
N LEU A 203 -5.52 16.44 12.53
CA LEU A 203 -5.24 15.28 11.70
C LEU A 203 -3.91 15.47 10.96
N HIS A 204 -3.14 14.39 10.79
CA HIS A 204 -1.91 14.42 10.00
C HIS A 204 -2.19 14.68 8.51
N SER A 205 -3.17 13.97 7.97
CA SER A 205 -3.52 14.06 6.55
C SER A 205 -4.88 13.42 6.26
N ILE A 206 -5.45 13.81 5.12
CA ILE A 206 -6.53 13.07 4.46
C ILE A 206 -6.01 12.41 3.18
N GLU A 207 -6.34 11.12 2.99
CA GLU A 207 -6.03 10.35 1.80
C GLU A 207 -7.20 10.46 0.81
N GLN A 208 -6.90 10.80 -0.45
CA GLN A 208 -7.79 10.83 -1.60
C GLN A 208 -9.20 11.38 -1.29
N PRO A 209 -9.36 12.69 -1.04
CA PRO A 209 -10.65 13.27 -0.67
C PRO A 209 -11.71 13.19 -1.76
N ILE A 210 -11.35 13.42 -3.03
CA ILE A 210 -12.25 13.36 -4.19
C ILE A 210 -11.86 12.23 -5.15
N LYS A 211 -12.78 11.85 -6.04
CA LYS A 211 -12.54 10.81 -7.07
C LYS A 211 -11.30 11.13 -7.90
N PRO A 212 -10.45 10.11 -8.23
CA PRO A 212 -9.27 10.29 -9.06
C PRO A 212 -9.63 10.76 -10.49
N GLY A 213 -8.62 11.30 -11.20
CA GLY A 213 -8.76 11.83 -12.56
C GLY A 213 -9.21 13.29 -12.63
N GLN A 214 -9.30 13.98 -11.50
CA GLN A 214 -9.71 15.39 -11.40
C GLN A 214 -8.54 16.29 -10.99
N TRP A 215 -7.43 16.27 -11.71
CA TRP A 215 -6.18 16.93 -11.33
C TRP A 215 -6.33 18.42 -11.01
N ALA A 216 -7.14 19.15 -11.79
CA ALA A 216 -7.36 20.58 -11.54
C ALA A 216 -8.10 20.83 -10.22
N ASN A 217 -9.16 20.05 -9.96
CA ASN A 217 -9.93 20.15 -8.73
C ASN A 217 -9.08 19.69 -7.51
N MET A 218 -8.29 18.63 -7.66
CA MET A 218 -7.39 18.16 -6.60
C MET A 218 -6.28 19.20 -6.32
N ALA A 219 -5.76 19.86 -7.36
CA ALA A 219 -4.77 20.94 -7.21
C ALA A 219 -5.35 22.14 -6.46
N GLU A 220 -6.62 22.49 -6.72
CA GLU A 220 -7.33 23.53 -5.98
C GLU A 220 -7.46 23.14 -4.50
N LEU A 221 -7.91 21.92 -4.21
CA LEU A 221 -8.00 21.43 -2.83
C LEU A 221 -6.63 21.42 -2.13
N CYS A 222 -5.56 20.97 -2.80
CA CYS A 222 -4.21 20.96 -2.22
C CYS A 222 -3.70 22.38 -1.90
N ARG A 223 -4.14 23.39 -2.62
CA ARG A 223 -3.78 24.79 -2.40
C ARG A 223 -4.58 25.43 -1.26
N GLU A 224 -5.89 25.17 -1.20
CA GLU A 224 -6.83 25.86 -0.30
C GLU A 224 -7.05 25.12 1.03
N SER A 225 -6.87 23.79 1.06
CA SER A 225 -7.18 22.99 2.25
C SER A 225 -6.20 23.26 3.40
N PRO A 226 -6.70 23.52 4.61
CA PRO A 226 -5.86 23.58 5.82
C PRO A 226 -5.39 22.19 6.28
N LEU A 227 -6.03 21.10 5.80
CA LEU A 227 -5.65 19.72 6.10
C LEU A 227 -4.76 19.18 4.97
N PRO A 228 -3.55 18.66 5.27
CA PRO A 228 -2.66 18.10 4.27
C PRO A 228 -3.30 16.93 3.51
N ILE A 229 -3.18 16.93 2.17
CA ILE A 229 -3.73 15.90 1.29
C ILE A 229 -2.64 14.91 0.89
N ALA A 230 -2.98 13.62 0.92
CA ALA A 230 -2.20 12.50 0.42
C ALA A 230 -2.91 11.85 -0.78
N LEU A 231 -2.19 11.62 -1.88
CA LEU A 231 -2.74 10.94 -3.07
C LEU A 231 -2.49 9.44 -2.99
N ASP A 232 -3.50 8.63 -3.31
CA ASP A 232 -3.46 7.18 -3.42
C ASP A 232 -3.99 6.74 -4.80
N GLU A 233 -5.30 6.67 -4.97
CA GLU A 233 -5.93 6.21 -6.21
C GLU A 233 -5.61 7.11 -7.41
N GLU A 234 -5.24 8.36 -7.20
CA GLU A 234 -4.80 9.27 -8.25
C GLU A 234 -3.57 8.77 -9.01
N LEU A 235 -2.70 7.99 -8.32
CA LEU A 235 -1.43 7.49 -8.87
C LEU A 235 -1.63 6.26 -9.78
N ILE A 236 -2.77 5.56 -9.67
CA ILE A 236 -3.02 4.31 -10.39
C ILE A 236 -3.11 4.57 -11.88
N GLY A 237 -2.33 3.82 -12.68
CA GLY A 237 -2.29 3.95 -14.14
C GLY A 237 -1.39 5.09 -14.64
N VAL A 238 -0.80 5.91 -13.75
CA VAL A 238 0.21 6.90 -14.12
C VAL A 238 1.58 6.24 -14.06
N ASN A 239 1.93 5.49 -15.11
CA ASN A 239 3.11 4.62 -15.11
C ASN A 239 4.33 5.26 -15.78
N ASP A 240 4.15 6.23 -16.67
CA ASP A 240 5.25 6.95 -17.33
C ASP A 240 5.92 7.97 -16.40
N PRO A 241 7.27 8.00 -16.30
CA PRO A 241 7.98 8.92 -15.39
C PRO A 241 7.71 10.40 -15.68
N GLY A 242 7.52 10.77 -16.95
CA GLY A 242 7.19 12.15 -17.34
C GLY A 242 5.79 12.54 -16.85
N GLN A 243 4.83 11.63 -16.98
CA GLN A 243 3.46 11.84 -16.48
C GLN A 243 3.43 11.92 -14.94
N LYS A 244 4.22 11.09 -14.22
CA LYS A 244 4.37 11.16 -12.76
C LYS A 244 4.82 12.56 -12.33
N ARG A 245 5.87 13.07 -12.95
CA ARG A 245 6.40 14.42 -12.69
C ARG A 245 5.38 15.51 -13.04
N GLN A 246 4.70 15.38 -14.18
CA GLN A 246 3.66 16.32 -14.61
C GLN A 246 2.51 16.39 -13.60
N MET A 247 2.00 15.25 -13.16
CA MET A 247 0.90 15.15 -12.20
C MET A 247 1.27 15.83 -10.86
N LEU A 248 2.43 15.49 -10.30
CA LEU A 248 2.89 16.09 -9.05
C LEU A 248 3.13 17.60 -9.16
N ASN A 249 3.59 18.10 -10.33
CA ASN A 249 3.74 19.53 -10.59
C ASN A 249 2.39 20.25 -10.66
N ILE A 250 1.35 19.62 -11.17
CA ILE A 250 0.01 20.20 -11.27
C ILE A 250 -0.68 20.18 -9.91
N ILE A 251 -0.75 19.03 -9.26
CA ILE A 251 -1.55 18.82 -8.05
C ILE A 251 -0.85 19.39 -6.81
N LYS A 252 0.46 19.21 -6.67
CA LYS A 252 1.29 19.62 -5.53
C LYS A 252 0.74 19.13 -4.18
N PRO A 253 0.51 17.81 -4.03
CA PRO A 253 0.01 17.28 -2.77
C PRO A 253 1.07 17.39 -1.67
N ARG A 254 0.67 17.25 -0.41
CA ARG A 254 1.63 17.17 0.70
C ARG A 254 2.31 15.80 0.76
N TYR A 255 1.56 14.74 0.38
CA TYR A 255 2.03 13.36 0.45
C TYR A 255 1.53 12.52 -0.74
N ILE A 256 2.25 11.42 -1.01
CA ILE A 256 1.79 10.33 -1.87
C ILE A 256 1.88 8.99 -1.13
N ILE A 257 0.96 8.07 -1.45
CA ILE A 257 0.89 6.75 -0.86
C ILE A 257 1.18 5.72 -1.94
N LEU A 258 2.12 4.82 -1.66
CA LEU A 258 2.62 3.90 -2.67
C LEU A 258 2.29 2.46 -2.33
N LYS A 259 1.78 1.75 -3.32
CA LYS A 259 1.47 0.32 -3.29
C LYS A 259 2.18 -0.34 -4.47
N PRO A 260 3.29 -1.06 -4.27
CA PRO A 260 4.07 -1.60 -5.39
C PRO A 260 3.26 -2.38 -6.42
N SER A 261 2.29 -3.17 -5.99
CA SER A 261 1.40 -3.91 -6.90
C SER A 261 0.40 -3.04 -7.70
N LEU A 262 0.27 -1.73 -7.38
CA LEU A 262 -0.61 -0.78 -8.08
C LEU A 262 0.14 0.31 -8.83
N HIS A 263 1.38 0.65 -8.41
CA HIS A 263 2.08 1.84 -8.84
C HIS A 263 3.38 1.56 -9.60
N GLY A 264 3.39 0.46 -10.37
CA GLY A 264 4.48 0.13 -11.29
C GLY A 264 5.59 -0.74 -10.69
N GLY A 265 5.24 -1.65 -9.77
CA GLY A 265 6.22 -2.51 -9.11
C GLY A 265 7.14 -1.75 -8.16
N MET A 266 8.26 -2.35 -7.80
CA MET A 266 9.32 -1.69 -7.03
C MET A 266 9.98 -0.58 -7.85
N MET A 267 10.18 -0.81 -9.15
CA MET A 267 10.74 0.17 -10.07
C MET A 267 9.90 1.44 -10.11
N GLY A 268 8.60 1.31 -10.39
CA GLY A 268 7.69 2.45 -10.48
C GLY A 268 7.55 3.20 -9.16
N CYS A 269 7.56 2.50 -8.02
CA CYS A 269 7.57 3.14 -6.71
C CYS A 269 8.86 3.90 -6.42
N ARG A 270 10.03 3.43 -6.85
CA ARG A 270 11.29 4.20 -6.76
C ARG A 270 11.19 5.51 -7.54
N GLU A 271 10.70 5.45 -8.78
CA GLU A 271 10.49 6.64 -9.62
C GLU A 271 9.57 7.66 -8.94
N TRP A 272 8.47 7.19 -8.33
CA TRP A 272 7.56 8.03 -7.56
C TRP A 272 8.25 8.69 -6.36
N ILE A 273 8.99 7.91 -5.56
CA ILE A 273 9.71 8.38 -4.36
C ILE A 273 10.75 9.44 -4.73
N GLU A 274 11.55 9.19 -5.78
CA GLU A 274 12.56 10.10 -6.27
C GLU A 274 11.94 11.41 -6.77
N THR A 275 10.89 11.31 -7.61
CA THR A 275 10.17 12.48 -8.11
C THR A 275 9.53 13.29 -6.99
N ALA A 276 8.89 12.64 -6.02
CA ALA A 276 8.28 13.29 -4.87
C ALA A 276 9.34 13.98 -3.98
N ARG A 277 10.48 13.32 -3.75
CA ARG A 277 11.59 13.87 -2.97
C ARG A 277 12.15 15.13 -3.60
N ASP A 278 12.35 15.16 -4.93
CA ASP A 278 12.80 16.34 -5.68
C ASP A 278 11.85 17.54 -5.49
N MET A 279 10.56 17.27 -5.27
CA MET A 279 9.51 18.28 -5.09
C MET A 279 9.16 18.52 -3.62
N GLN A 280 9.89 17.96 -2.67
CA GLN A 280 9.62 18.06 -1.23
C GLN A 280 8.25 17.51 -0.82
N ILE A 281 7.71 16.53 -1.56
CA ILE A 281 6.49 15.79 -1.26
C ILE A 281 6.85 14.56 -0.46
N GLY A 282 6.18 14.38 0.70
CA GLY A 282 6.38 13.19 1.54
C GLY A 282 5.76 11.95 0.91
N SER A 283 6.25 10.77 1.33
CA SER A 283 5.68 9.50 0.86
C SER A 283 5.72 8.43 1.94
N TRP A 284 4.80 7.48 1.87
CA TRP A 284 4.88 6.22 2.62
C TRP A 284 4.37 5.07 1.77
N ILE A 285 4.74 3.85 2.19
CA ILE A 285 4.37 2.62 1.50
C ILE A 285 3.29 1.89 2.29
N THR A 286 2.34 1.32 1.56
CA THR A 286 1.29 0.46 2.10
C THR A 286 1.10 -0.76 1.21
N SER A 287 0.40 -1.80 1.70
CA SER A 287 0.00 -2.94 0.90
C SER A 287 -1.34 -2.69 0.19
N ALA A 288 -1.59 -3.45 -0.88
CA ALA A 288 -2.87 -3.57 -1.56
C ALA A 288 -3.54 -4.94 -1.27
N LEU A 289 -3.47 -5.38 -0.03
CA LEU A 289 -4.05 -6.64 0.46
C LEU A 289 -3.40 -7.89 -0.18
N GLU A 290 -2.10 -7.84 -0.35
CA GLU A 290 -1.30 -9.00 -0.76
C GLU A 290 -1.26 -10.06 0.36
N SER A 291 -0.87 -11.28 -0.01
CA SER A 291 -0.47 -12.30 0.97
C SER A 291 0.80 -11.88 1.72
N ASN A 292 1.22 -12.69 2.68
CA ASN A 292 2.50 -12.41 3.34
C ASN A 292 3.71 -12.51 2.40
N VAL A 293 3.62 -13.17 1.23
CA VAL A 293 4.69 -13.17 0.23
C VAL A 293 4.89 -11.75 -0.32
N GLY A 294 3.83 -11.13 -0.81
CA GLY A 294 3.86 -9.75 -1.28
C GLY A 294 4.16 -8.76 -0.14
N LEU A 295 3.55 -8.94 1.03
CA LEU A 295 3.79 -8.07 2.18
C LEU A 295 5.25 -8.10 2.65
N ASN A 296 5.90 -9.28 2.67
CA ASN A 296 7.33 -9.39 3.00
C ASN A 296 8.19 -8.60 2.01
N ALA A 297 7.89 -8.72 0.72
CA ALA A 297 8.60 -7.98 -0.32
C ALA A 297 8.40 -6.47 -0.19
N ILE A 298 7.17 -6.02 0.06
CA ILE A 298 6.84 -4.60 0.27
C ILE A 298 7.56 -4.04 1.49
N ALA A 299 7.58 -4.77 2.61
CA ALA A 299 8.23 -4.34 3.85
C ALA A 299 9.76 -4.19 3.68
N GLN A 300 10.39 -5.15 3.02
CA GLN A 300 11.82 -5.10 2.76
C GLN A 300 12.17 -4.01 1.73
N PHE A 301 11.37 -3.86 0.68
CA PHE A 301 11.48 -2.74 -0.25
C PHE A 301 11.35 -1.40 0.48
N CYS A 302 10.36 -1.25 1.36
CA CYS A 302 10.17 -0.06 2.20
C CYS A 302 11.45 0.29 2.98
N SER A 303 12.04 -0.69 3.68
CA SER A 303 13.30 -0.51 4.40
C SER A 303 14.46 -0.14 3.47
N SER A 304 14.50 -0.70 2.25
CA SER A 304 15.57 -0.42 1.29
C SER A 304 15.54 1.01 0.72
N VAL A 305 14.34 1.61 0.59
CA VAL A 305 14.19 2.95 -0.03
C VAL A 305 14.18 4.09 0.99
N TYR A 306 13.71 3.83 2.22
CA TYR A 306 13.69 4.84 3.28
C TYR A 306 14.87 4.74 4.26
N GLY A 307 15.64 3.65 4.20
CA GLY A 307 16.79 3.43 5.06
C GLY A 307 16.41 3.03 6.51
N PRO A 308 17.35 3.14 7.45
CA PRO A 308 17.14 2.65 8.81
C PRO A 308 16.24 3.54 9.66
N ASP A 309 16.13 4.84 9.38
CA ASP A 309 15.40 5.80 10.22
C ASP A 309 13.97 6.07 9.75
N ILE A 310 13.18 5.02 9.56
CA ILE A 310 11.77 5.15 9.19
C ILE A 310 10.99 5.69 10.39
N ARG A 311 10.61 6.97 10.34
CA ARG A 311 9.83 7.63 11.40
C ARG A 311 8.34 7.66 11.10
N MET A 312 7.97 7.83 9.81
CA MET A 312 6.58 7.87 9.37
C MET A 312 5.99 6.46 9.42
N PRO A 313 4.87 6.22 10.14
CA PRO A 313 4.21 4.93 10.14
C PRO A 313 3.74 4.51 8.74
N GLN A 314 4.07 3.29 8.36
CA GLN A 314 3.77 2.68 7.07
C GLN A 314 2.49 1.85 7.12
N GLY A 315 1.83 1.62 5.98
CA GLY A 315 0.59 0.85 5.92
C GLY A 315 0.82 -0.66 5.75
N LEU A 316 1.66 -1.28 6.59
CA LEU A 316 2.12 -2.66 6.42
C LEU A 316 1.54 -3.64 7.45
N GLY A 317 0.42 -3.29 8.09
CA GLY A 317 -0.23 -4.13 9.09
C GLY A 317 -1.24 -5.16 8.56
N THR A 318 -1.24 -5.49 7.27
CA THR A 318 -2.28 -6.28 6.60
C THR A 318 -2.06 -7.80 6.64
N GLY A 319 -0.91 -8.28 7.10
CA GLY A 319 -0.56 -9.71 7.10
C GLY A 319 -1.48 -10.62 7.91
N GLN A 320 -2.29 -10.07 8.82
CA GLN A 320 -3.20 -10.83 9.68
C GLN A 320 -4.66 -10.89 9.16
N LEU A 321 -4.92 -10.36 7.97
CA LEU A 321 -6.28 -10.23 7.44
C LEU A 321 -6.89 -11.56 6.97
N PHE A 322 -6.07 -12.55 6.59
CA PHE A 322 -6.53 -13.81 6.00
C PHE A 322 -6.53 -14.96 7.01
N THR A 323 -7.45 -15.91 6.82
CA THR A 323 -7.52 -17.15 7.60
C THR A 323 -6.46 -18.16 7.18
N ASP A 324 -6.04 -18.13 5.91
CA ASP A 324 -5.21 -19.10 5.20
C ASP A 324 -4.01 -18.44 4.49
N ASN A 325 -3.45 -17.40 5.12
CA ASN A 325 -2.31 -16.66 4.57
C ASN A 325 -1.08 -17.59 4.38
N ILE A 326 -0.20 -17.20 3.46
CA ILE A 326 1.05 -17.92 3.20
C ILE A 326 2.05 -17.59 4.32
N PRO A 327 2.63 -18.58 4.99
CA PRO A 327 3.61 -18.33 6.05
C PRO A 327 4.83 -17.59 5.53
N MET A 328 5.21 -16.51 6.22
CA MET A 328 6.44 -15.73 6.00
C MET A 328 6.96 -15.27 7.36
N PRO A 329 8.25 -14.96 7.50
CA PRO A 329 8.85 -14.57 8.79
C PRO A 329 8.48 -13.14 9.18
N LEU A 330 7.19 -12.82 9.23
CA LEU A 330 6.65 -11.51 9.59
C LEU A 330 5.89 -11.58 10.91
N GLU A 331 6.17 -10.67 11.82
CA GLU A 331 5.42 -10.49 13.07
C GLU A 331 5.15 -9.01 13.37
N ILE A 332 4.01 -8.73 14.00
CA ILE A 332 3.69 -7.40 14.51
C ILE A 332 3.93 -7.40 16.02
N ARG A 333 4.82 -6.52 16.47
CA ARG A 333 5.16 -6.32 17.88
C ARG A 333 5.40 -4.83 18.15
N ASP A 334 4.80 -4.32 19.22
CA ASP A 334 4.94 -2.91 19.65
C ASP A 334 4.62 -1.91 18.51
N ALA A 335 3.49 -2.13 17.82
CA ALA A 335 3.06 -1.33 16.67
C ALA A 335 4.11 -1.21 15.54
N LYS A 336 4.99 -2.18 15.42
CA LYS A 336 5.97 -2.30 14.34
C LYS A 336 5.87 -3.66 13.67
N LEU A 337 6.16 -3.69 12.37
CA LEU A 337 6.37 -4.92 11.63
C LEU A 337 7.84 -5.33 11.75
N TRP A 338 8.08 -6.60 12.01
CA TRP A 338 9.41 -7.19 12.18
C TRP A 338 9.60 -8.42 11.30
N ILE A 339 10.85 -8.72 10.96
CA ILE A 339 11.24 -10.07 10.55
C ILE A 339 11.40 -10.92 11.82
N SER A 340 10.65 -12.01 11.92
CA SER A 340 10.76 -12.96 13.03
C SER A 340 12.09 -13.72 12.96
N LYS A 341 12.79 -13.84 14.10
CA LYS A 341 14.03 -14.61 14.21
C LYS A 341 13.80 -16.11 14.45
N HIS A 342 12.54 -16.53 14.55
CA HIS A 342 12.15 -17.89 14.97
C HIS A 342 11.45 -18.68 13.86
N SER A 343 11.77 -18.46 12.61
CA SER A 343 11.22 -19.26 11.48
C SER A 343 12.27 -20.15 10.84
#